data_362a15b2ec1e83607b927f529252356e
#
_entry.id   362a15b2ec1e83607b927f529252356e
#
_cell.length_a   1.000
_cell.length_b   1.000
_cell.length_c   1.000
_cell.angle_alpha   90.00
_cell.angle_beta   90.00
_cell.angle_gamma   90.00
#
_symmetry.space_group_name_H-M   'P 1'
#
loop_
_entity.id
_entity.type
_entity.pdbx_description
1 polymer ?
#
loop_
_entity_poly.entity_id
_entity_poly.type
_entity_poly.pdbx_seq_one_letter_code
_entity_poly.pdbx_strand_id
1 'polypeptide(L)'
;MKKYAVIDIGANTVRMVVYAVEENDTFHALFSKKYTLGLAGYVQDGVMSQEGIHRLCGVLIECRMLLSQFEMERSFVFATASLRNIQNTREAAD
;
A
#
# COMPACT_ATOMS: atom_id res chain seq x y z
N MET A 1 -5.87 -3.95 -22.94
CA MET A 1 -6.14 -3.96 -21.49
C MET A 1 -5.00 -3.31 -20.74
N LYS A 2 -5.31 -2.32 -19.92
CA LYS A 2 -4.30 -1.65 -19.09
C LYS A 2 -4.48 -2.12 -17.65
N LYS A 3 -3.38 -2.23 -16.93
CA LYS A 3 -3.40 -2.66 -15.54
C LYS A 3 -2.92 -1.53 -14.63
N TYR A 4 -3.67 -1.34 -13.56
CA TYR A 4 -3.35 -0.33 -12.55
C TYR A 4 -3.34 -1.00 -11.17
N ALA A 5 -2.42 -0.58 -10.33
CA ALA A 5 -2.35 -1.08 -8.96
C ALA A 5 -2.68 0.03 -7.98
N VAL A 6 -3.42 -0.32 -6.95
CA VAL A 6 -3.72 0.60 -5.85
C VAL A 6 -3.25 -0.07 -4.57
N ILE A 7 -2.40 0.62 -3.82
CA ILE A 7 -1.94 0.16 -2.52
C ILE A 7 -2.48 1.14 -1.48
N ASP A 8 -3.32 0.64 -0.59
CA ASP A 8 -3.97 1.43 0.44
C ASP A 8 -3.36 1.07 1.80
N ILE A 9 -2.73 2.04 2.43
CA ILE A 9 -2.05 1.87 3.72
C ILE A 9 -2.96 2.42 4.81
N GLY A 10 -3.53 1.51 5.61
CA GLY A 10 -4.39 1.87 6.73
C GLY A 10 -3.67 1.71 8.06
N ALA A 11 -4.38 2.03 9.14
CA ALA A 11 -3.83 1.93 10.49
C ALA A 11 -3.48 0.49 10.87
N ASN A 12 -4.23 -0.48 10.39
CA ASN A 12 -4.04 -1.89 10.73
C ASN A 12 -3.70 -2.76 9.55
N THR A 13 -4.02 -2.33 8.33
CA THR A 13 -3.88 -3.17 7.15
C THR A 13 -3.28 -2.41 5.99
N VAL A 14 -2.58 -3.15 5.13
CA VAL A 14 -2.17 -2.67 3.81
C VAL A 14 -2.89 -3.56 2.81
N ARG A 15 -3.58 -2.95 1.84
CA ARG A 15 -4.27 -3.70 0.80
C ARG A 15 -3.74 -3.29 -0.55
N MET A 16 -3.40 -4.29 -1.36
CA MET A 16 -2.99 -4.07 -2.74
C MET A 16 -4.02 -4.70 -3.67
N VAL A 17 -4.48 -3.93 -4.65
CA VAL A 17 -5.41 -4.43 -5.65
C VAL A 17 -4.87 -4.09 -7.02
N VAL A 18 -4.88 -5.06 -7.91
CA VAL A 18 -4.52 -4.87 -9.31
C VAL A 18 -5.81 -4.89 -10.12
N TYR A 19 -6.07 -3.82 -10.84
CA TYR A 19 -7.25 -3.68 -11.70
C TYR A 19 -6.85 -3.76 -13.16
N ALA A 20 -7.71 -4.40 -13.96
CA ALA A 20 -7.63 -4.33 -15.41
C ALA A 20 -8.68 -3.36 -15.90
N VAL A 21 -8.28 -2.45 -16.79
CA VAL A 21 -9.20 -1.50 -17.43
C VAL A 21 -9.27 -1.85 -18.91
N GLU A 22 -10.47 -2.11 -19.38
CA GLU A 22 -10.72 -2.47 -20.77
C GLU A 22 -10.92 -1.23 -21.63
N GLU A 23 -10.91 -1.41 -22.96
CA GLU A 23 -11.05 -0.30 -23.90
C GLU A 23 -12.38 0.42 -23.79
N ASN A 24 -13.42 -0.25 -23.31
CA ASN A 24 -14.75 0.34 -23.13
C ASN A 24 -14.93 0.99 -21.75
N ASP A 25 -13.83 1.28 -21.06
CA ASP A 25 -13.79 1.91 -19.74
C ASP A 25 -14.40 1.09 -18.60
N THR A 26 -14.68 -0.20 -18.84
CA THR A 26 -15.04 -1.09 -17.73
C THR A 26 -13.77 -1.57 -17.03
N PHE A 27 -13.87 -1.83 -15.76
CA PHE A 27 -12.72 -2.34 -15.00
C PHE A 27 -13.15 -3.43 -14.04
N HIS A 28 -12.19 -4.27 -13.67
CA HIS A 28 -12.43 -5.32 -12.69
C HIS A 28 -11.12 -5.66 -11.99
N ALA A 29 -11.25 -6.17 -10.77
CA ALA A 29 -10.08 -6.58 -10.00
C ALA A 29 -9.55 -7.91 -10.52
N LEU A 30 -8.25 -7.95 -10.84
CA LEU A 30 -7.58 -9.18 -11.25
C LEU A 30 -6.98 -9.91 -10.07
N PHE A 31 -6.50 -9.16 -9.08
CA PHE A 31 -5.74 -9.72 -7.98
C PHE A 31 -5.81 -8.76 -6.80
N SER A 32 -5.92 -9.31 -5.59
CA SER A 32 -5.84 -8.47 -4.40
C SER A 32 -5.11 -9.24 -3.30
N LYS A 33 -4.43 -8.49 -2.45
CA LYS A 33 -3.75 -9.07 -1.29
C LYS A 33 -3.85 -8.10 -0.13
N LYS A 34 -4.14 -8.65 1.04
CA LYS A 34 -4.28 -7.87 2.26
C LYS A 34 -3.23 -8.32 3.27
N TYR A 35 -2.57 -7.35 3.87
CA TYR A 35 -1.60 -7.60 4.94
C TYR A 35 -2.14 -6.98 6.22
N THR A 36 -2.19 -7.73 7.30
CA THR A 36 -2.61 -7.20 8.60
C THR A 36 -1.37 -6.95 9.44
N LEU A 37 -1.03 -5.68 9.64
CA LEU A 37 0.21 -5.28 10.29
C LEU A 37 0.01 -4.68 11.68
N GLY A 38 -1.17 -4.11 11.96
CA GLY A 38 -1.42 -3.44 13.21
C GLY A 38 -0.49 -2.25 13.41
N LEU A 39 -0.32 -1.41 12.36
CA LEU A 39 0.63 -0.30 12.41
C LEU A 39 0.34 0.69 13.53
N ALA A 40 -0.94 0.85 13.92
CA ALA A 40 -1.29 1.73 15.02
C ALA A 40 -0.60 1.34 16.33
N GLY A 41 -0.30 0.05 16.52
CA GLY A 41 0.41 -0.44 17.71
C GLY A 41 1.87 -0.05 17.75
N TYR A 42 2.42 0.46 16.66
CA TYR A 42 3.82 0.91 16.57
C TYR A 42 3.95 2.42 16.62
N VAL A 43 2.85 3.13 16.88
CA VAL A 43 2.85 4.60 16.95
C VAL A 43 2.72 5.03 18.41
N GLN A 44 3.61 5.93 18.83
CA GLN A 44 3.56 6.53 20.15
C GLN A 44 3.93 8.00 20.02
N ASP A 45 3.10 8.87 20.60
CA ASP A 45 3.30 10.32 20.57
C ASP A 45 3.45 10.87 19.16
N GLY A 46 2.68 10.30 18.21
CA GLY A 46 2.68 10.73 16.82
C GLY A 46 3.87 10.26 16.02
N VAL A 47 4.70 9.34 16.57
CA VAL A 47 5.89 8.82 15.87
C VAL A 47 5.81 7.31 15.77
N MET A 48 6.01 6.79 14.56
CA MET A 48 6.06 5.35 14.33
C MET A 48 7.45 4.82 14.70
N SER A 49 7.48 3.67 15.41
CA SER A 49 8.74 3.05 15.79
C SER A 49 9.50 2.54 14.57
N GLN A 50 10.81 2.34 14.73
CA GLN A 50 11.63 1.76 13.66
C GLN A 50 11.13 0.36 13.26
N GLU A 51 10.65 -0.42 14.24
CA GLU A 51 10.07 -1.72 13.93
C GLU A 51 8.83 -1.60 13.05
N GLY A 52 7.95 -0.63 13.33
CA GLY A 52 6.78 -0.38 12.51
C GLY A 52 7.15 0.04 11.09
N ILE A 53 8.14 0.92 10.97
CA ILE A 53 8.66 1.34 9.67
C ILE A 53 9.21 0.15 8.90
N HIS A 54 9.99 -0.72 9.56
CA HIS A 54 10.54 -1.92 8.92
C HIS A 54 9.45 -2.87 8.43
N ARG A 55 8.40 -3.07 9.24
CA ARG A 55 7.28 -3.92 8.83
C ARG A 55 6.58 -3.36 7.60
N LEU A 56 6.30 -2.06 7.60
CA LEU A 56 5.65 -1.41 6.47
C LEU A 56 6.52 -1.48 5.23
N CYS A 57 7.81 -1.16 5.35
CA CYS A 57 8.73 -1.21 4.22
C CYS A 57 8.84 -2.62 3.65
N GLY A 58 8.86 -3.65 4.51
CA GLY A 58 8.91 -5.04 4.07
C GLY A 58 7.69 -5.40 3.22
N VAL A 59 6.51 -4.96 3.65
CA VAL A 59 5.28 -5.21 2.90
C VAL A 59 5.28 -4.47 1.56
N LEU A 60 5.72 -3.21 1.55
CA LEU A 60 5.76 -2.43 0.32
C LEU A 60 6.75 -3.02 -0.69
N ILE A 61 7.88 -3.55 -0.21
CA ILE A 61 8.84 -4.24 -1.07
C ILE A 61 8.20 -5.50 -1.65
N GLU A 62 7.49 -6.28 -0.83
CA GLU A 62 6.80 -7.46 -1.32
C GLU A 62 5.74 -7.10 -2.36
N CYS A 63 4.97 -6.03 -2.13
CA CYS A 63 4.02 -5.55 -3.11
C CYS A 63 4.69 -5.20 -4.43
N ARG A 64 5.83 -4.50 -4.36
CA ARG A 64 6.57 -4.14 -5.57
C ARG A 64 7.04 -5.36 -6.32
N MET A 65 7.53 -6.38 -5.61
CA MET A 65 7.96 -7.62 -6.24
C MET A 65 6.81 -8.34 -6.92
N LEU A 66 5.64 -8.39 -6.27
CA LEU A 66 4.46 -9.00 -6.87
C LEU A 66 4.01 -8.22 -8.11
N LEU A 67 4.01 -6.88 -8.05
CA LEU A 67 3.59 -6.05 -9.16
C LEU A 67 4.54 -6.17 -10.36
N SER A 68 5.81 -6.50 -10.11
CA SER A 68 6.79 -6.67 -11.20
C SER A 68 6.43 -7.83 -12.13
N GLN A 69 5.53 -8.73 -11.70
CA GLN A 69 5.06 -9.84 -12.52
C GLN A 69 3.94 -9.43 -13.48
N PHE A 70 3.45 -8.22 -13.38
CA PHE A 70 2.41 -7.67 -14.24
C PHE A 70 2.99 -6.52 -15.04
N GLU A 71 2.46 -6.28 -16.24
CA GLU A 71 2.79 -5.07 -16.99
C GLU A 71 1.89 -3.94 -16.51
N MET A 72 2.38 -3.17 -15.54
CA MET A 72 1.60 -2.11 -14.93
C MET A 72 1.68 -0.81 -15.73
N GLU A 73 0.51 -0.21 -15.98
CA GLU A 73 0.46 1.14 -16.53
C GLU A 73 0.90 2.14 -15.48
N ARG A 74 0.39 2.00 -14.26
CA ARG A 74 0.72 2.90 -13.16
C ARG A 74 0.31 2.27 -11.82
N SER A 75 1.03 2.65 -10.77
CA SER A 75 0.71 2.25 -9.40
C SER A 75 0.46 3.48 -8.55
N PHE A 76 -0.51 3.39 -7.64
CA PHE A 76 -0.87 4.46 -6.73
C PHE A 76 -0.77 3.96 -5.30
N VAL A 77 -0.20 4.77 -4.41
CA VAL A 77 -0.08 4.44 -2.99
C VAL A 77 -0.77 5.52 -2.20
N PHE A 78 -1.71 5.12 -1.33
CA PHE A 78 -2.47 6.02 -0.50
C PHE A 78 -2.31 5.64 0.97
N ALA A 79 -2.32 6.65 1.84
CA ALA A 79 -2.33 6.44 3.29
C ALA A 79 -3.60 7.05 3.88
N THR A 80 -4.17 6.39 4.90
CA THR A 80 -5.33 6.92 5.59
C THR A 80 -4.99 8.20 6.35
N ALA A 81 -6.03 8.96 6.73
CA ALA A 81 -5.83 10.21 7.46
C ALA A 81 -5.07 9.99 8.76
N SER A 82 -5.36 8.91 9.50
CA SER A 82 -4.69 8.66 10.77
C SER A 82 -3.19 8.40 10.58
N LEU A 83 -2.81 7.68 9.51
CA LEU A 83 -1.40 7.43 9.22
C LEU A 83 -0.72 8.69 8.69
N ARG A 84 -1.43 9.49 7.89
CA ARG A 84 -0.88 10.74 7.35
C ARG A 84 -0.57 11.77 8.41
N ASN A 85 -1.21 11.69 9.58
CA ASN A 85 -0.98 12.59 10.70
C ASN A 85 0.21 12.20 11.57
N ILE A 86 0.90 11.10 11.24
CA ILE A 86 2.11 10.68 11.95
C ILE A 86 3.27 11.56 11.49
N GLN A 87 4.08 12.00 12.46
CA GLN A 87 5.17 12.94 12.18
C GLN A 87 6.20 12.43 11.19
N ASN A 88 6.43 11.11 11.17
CA ASN A 88 7.41 10.50 10.27
C ASN A 88 6.77 9.73 9.11
N THR A 89 5.59 10.17 8.66
CA THR A 89 4.88 9.52 7.56
C THR A 89 5.73 9.43 6.30
N ARG A 90 6.45 10.51 5.96
CA ARG A 90 7.29 10.52 4.76
C ARG A 90 8.37 9.45 4.84
N GLU A 91 9.01 9.30 5.99
CA GLU A 91 10.02 8.28 6.19
C GLU A 91 9.45 6.88 6.00
N ALA A 92 8.25 6.63 6.54
CA ALA A 92 7.60 5.33 6.42
C ALA A 92 7.14 5.04 4.99
N ALA A 93 6.70 6.07 4.25
CA ALA A 93 6.16 5.90 2.90
C ALA A 93 7.25 5.74 1.83
N ASP A 94 8.40 6.33 2.10
CA ASP A 94 9.52 6.24 1.16
C ASP A 94 10.24 4.90 1.28
#